data_46df873f4b912be81d2a51069fbf1c6c
#
_entry.id   46df873f4b912be81d2a51069fbf1c6c
#
_cell.length_a   1.000
_cell.length_b   1.000
_cell.length_c   1.000
_cell.angle_alpha   90.00
_cell.angle_beta   90.00
_cell.angle_gamma   90.00
#
_symmetry.space_group_name_H-M   'P 1'
#
loop_
_entity.id
_entity.type
_entity.pdbx_description
1 polymer ?
#
loop_
_entity_poly.entity_id
_entity_poly.type
_entity_poly.pdbx_seq_one_letter_code
_entity_poly.pdbx_strand_id
1 'polypeptide(L)'
;MTTCPAILVAAPASGQGKTTVVSALARLHARQGRRVRVFKCGPDFLDPYWHALASGAPVYQLDLWINGEADCRARLAAAAADADLIIVEGVMGLFDGTPSAADLAQRFGLPVLAVIDAGSMAGTFGALAFGLQHYRPNLPWAGVLANRVTSERHAQMLQNSMQAPEHWLGAVRRNAALSLPERHLGLTVASEVEDALERLDAAANALESTPIGQMMLSDLQRWRVEFEDGDADTHPHPSLLPEGEVAQARAPHTSALTSDGEGAKSAATLVQTKPLQGKTIAVARDAAFCFIYAANLDCLRDLGAELVFFSPLADAALPACDALWIPGGYPELHAQTIAANTALRDSLAAHIAAGKPVWAECGGMMALFDTLVTTDGQQHAQWGLLPGRVTMHKRLAALGPQQLRLASGTLRGHTFHYSTTETALQPLTRTARPDTDPLPDAGEALWQCGSVRASYFHAWFASCPQAVLALFASAPLETEPQP
;
A
#
# COMPACT_ATOMS: atom_id res chain seq x y z
N MET A 1 16.57 -14.92 -13.82
CA MET A 1 15.41 -14.37 -14.56
C MET A 1 14.20 -15.24 -14.30
N THR A 2 13.14 -14.68 -13.78
CA THR A 2 11.88 -15.37 -13.47
C THR A 2 10.79 -14.86 -14.40
N THR A 3 9.85 -15.70 -14.79
CA THR A 3 8.79 -15.29 -15.73
C THR A 3 7.42 -15.60 -15.15
N CYS A 4 6.49 -14.67 -15.30
CA CYS A 4 5.11 -14.84 -14.84
C CYS A 4 4.15 -14.07 -15.75
N PRO A 5 2.94 -14.57 -16.02
CA PRO A 5 1.87 -13.74 -16.57
C PRO A 5 1.64 -12.53 -15.66
N ALA A 6 1.65 -11.34 -16.25
CA ALA A 6 1.47 -10.11 -15.50
C ALA A 6 0.69 -9.08 -16.32
N ILE A 7 -0.19 -8.30 -15.68
CA ILE A 7 -0.94 -7.21 -16.29
C ILE A 7 -0.96 -5.98 -15.40
N LEU A 8 -0.98 -4.80 -16.02
CA LEU A 8 -1.25 -3.54 -15.32
C LEU A 8 -2.68 -3.09 -15.68
N VAL A 9 -3.56 -3.01 -14.69
CA VAL A 9 -4.93 -2.55 -14.86
C VAL A 9 -4.96 -1.04 -14.68
N ALA A 10 -5.29 -0.33 -15.74
CA ALA A 10 -5.35 1.13 -15.75
C ALA A 10 -6.72 1.62 -16.26
N ALA A 11 -6.90 2.93 -16.33
CA ALA A 11 -8.13 3.56 -16.77
C ALA A 11 -7.86 4.95 -17.35
N PRO A 12 -8.80 5.56 -18.09
CA PRO A 12 -8.64 6.94 -18.55
C PRO A 12 -8.67 7.98 -17.42
N ALA A 13 -9.26 7.64 -16.26
CA ALA A 13 -9.37 8.53 -15.10
C ALA A 13 -9.66 7.75 -13.81
N SER A 14 -9.71 8.44 -12.67
CA SER A 14 -10.25 7.89 -11.42
C SER A 14 -11.75 7.58 -11.55
N GLY A 15 -12.27 6.70 -10.67
CA GLY A 15 -13.71 6.37 -10.62
C GLY A 15 -14.20 5.42 -11.73
N GLN A 16 -13.34 4.88 -12.58
CA GLN A 16 -13.70 3.95 -13.67
C GLN A 16 -13.96 2.51 -13.18
N GLY A 17 -13.68 2.20 -11.91
CA GLY A 17 -13.87 0.89 -11.31
C GLY A 17 -12.66 -0.04 -11.37
N LYS A 18 -11.44 0.51 -11.50
CA LYS A 18 -10.19 -0.28 -11.48
C LYS A 18 -10.11 -1.21 -10.29
N THR A 19 -10.29 -0.69 -9.08
CA THR A 19 -10.17 -1.44 -7.82
C THR A 19 -11.15 -2.62 -7.76
N THR A 20 -12.41 -2.40 -8.18
CA THR A 20 -13.40 -3.48 -8.28
C THR A 20 -12.96 -4.56 -9.26
N VAL A 21 -12.48 -4.17 -10.46
CA VAL A 21 -12.05 -5.12 -11.49
C VAL A 21 -10.81 -5.89 -11.06
N VAL A 22 -9.81 -5.22 -10.47
CA VAL A 22 -8.59 -5.87 -9.95
C VAL A 22 -8.92 -6.86 -8.86
N SER A 23 -9.73 -6.45 -7.86
CA SER A 23 -10.16 -7.33 -6.78
C SER A 23 -10.98 -8.51 -7.30
N ALA A 24 -11.87 -8.27 -8.27
CA ALA A 24 -12.67 -9.32 -8.89
C ALA A 24 -11.81 -10.34 -9.67
N LEU A 25 -10.84 -9.88 -10.46
CA LEU A 25 -9.88 -10.76 -11.16
C LEU A 25 -9.04 -11.55 -10.16
N ALA A 26 -8.49 -10.89 -9.15
CA ALA A 26 -7.69 -11.55 -8.12
C ALA A 26 -8.51 -12.64 -7.40
N ARG A 27 -9.77 -12.32 -7.01
CA ARG A 27 -10.67 -13.26 -6.35
C ARG A 27 -11.06 -14.43 -7.24
N LEU A 28 -11.37 -14.18 -8.52
CA LEU A 28 -11.70 -15.21 -9.49
C LEU A 28 -10.58 -16.22 -9.64
N HIS A 29 -9.36 -15.76 -9.86
CA HIS A 29 -8.21 -16.63 -10.01
C HIS A 29 -7.83 -17.33 -8.70
N ALA A 30 -7.91 -16.65 -7.55
CA ALA A 30 -7.67 -17.27 -6.25
C ALA A 30 -8.66 -18.42 -5.95
N ARG A 31 -9.95 -18.22 -6.27
CA ARG A 31 -10.98 -19.29 -6.15
C ARG A 31 -10.71 -20.49 -7.06
N GLN A 32 -10.00 -20.29 -8.17
CA GLN A 32 -9.55 -21.36 -9.07
C GLN A 32 -8.26 -22.06 -8.58
N GLY A 33 -7.79 -21.72 -7.38
CA GLY A 33 -6.57 -22.30 -6.79
C GLY A 33 -5.26 -21.74 -7.33
N ARG A 34 -5.29 -20.61 -8.05
CA ARG A 34 -4.11 -19.93 -8.58
C ARG A 34 -3.51 -19.01 -7.52
N ARG A 35 -2.19 -18.94 -7.48
CA ARG A 35 -1.46 -17.99 -6.62
C ARG A 35 -1.40 -16.63 -7.32
N VAL A 36 -2.19 -15.70 -6.82
CA VAL A 36 -2.26 -14.33 -7.37
C VAL A 36 -1.48 -13.39 -6.47
N ARG A 37 -0.63 -12.56 -7.07
CA ARG A 37 0.02 -11.43 -6.39
C ARG A 37 -0.51 -10.14 -6.96
N VAL A 38 -0.99 -9.27 -6.07
CA VAL A 38 -1.51 -7.96 -6.46
C VAL A 38 -0.57 -6.87 -5.95
N PHE A 39 -0.34 -5.88 -6.79
CA PHE A 39 0.40 -4.67 -6.47
C PHE A 39 -0.46 -3.44 -6.72
N LYS A 40 -0.20 -2.39 -5.98
CA LYS A 40 -0.83 -1.08 -6.16
C LYS A 40 0.19 -0.05 -6.62
N CYS A 41 -0.07 0.68 -7.72
CA CYS A 41 0.73 1.85 -8.08
C CYS A 41 0.48 2.99 -7.11
N GLY A 42 1.58 3.63 -6.67
CA GLY A 42 1.53 4.79 -5.81
C GLY A 42 1.19 4.49 -4.34
N PRO A 43 1.15 5.54 -3.53
CA PRO A 43 1.01 5.44 -2.08
C PRO A 43 -0.46 5.35 -1.63
N ASP A 44 -1.13 4.27 -1.95
CA ASP A 44 -2.52 4.02 -1.55
C ASP A 44 -2.57 3.01 -0.40
N PHE A 45 -3.39 3.28 0.61
CA PHE A 45 -3.56 2.40 1.77
C PHE A 45 -4.87 1.60 1.76
N LEU A 46 -5.89 2.04 1.03
CA LEU A 46 -7.24 1.48 1.12
C LEU A 46 -7.50 0.36 0.11
N ASP A 47 -7.18 0.59 -1.15
CA ASP A 47 -7.31 -0.42 -2.20
C ASP A 47 -6.57 -1.72 -1.86
N PRO A 48 -5.34 -1.68 -1.27
CA PRO A 48 -4.62 -2.88 -0.84
C PRO A 48 -5.37 -3.82 0.10
N TYR A 49 -6.25 -3.32 0.96
CA TYR A 49 -7.06 -4.18 1.84
C TYR A 49 -8.06 -5.04 1.07
N TRP A 50 -8.70 -4.46 0.05
CA TRP A 50 -9.61 -5.20 -0.83
C TRP A 50 -8.88 -6.23 -1.66
N HIS A 51 -7.72 -5.87 -2.19
CA HIS A 51 -6.88 -6.77 -2.98
C HIS A 51 -6.30 -7.91 -2.16
N ALA A 52 -5.87 -7.62 -0.92
CA ALA A 52 -5.36 -8.65 -0.01
C ALA A 52 -6.47 -9.65 0.37
N LEU A 53 -7.68 -9.16 0.67
CA LEU A 53 -8.84 -10.02 0.93
C LEU A 53 -9.20 -10.86 -0.31
N ALA A 54 -9.11 -10.28 -1.51
CA ALA A 54 -9.44 -10.95 -2.77
C ALA A 54 -8.43 -12.04 -3.15
N SER A 55 -7.14 -11.74 -3.03
CA SER A 55 -6.04 -12.63 -3.45
C SER A 55 -5.62 -13.62 -2.36
N GLY A 56 -5.92 -13.32 -1.08
CA GLY A 56 -5.41 -14.06 0.07
C GLY A 56 -3.91 -13.85 0.33
N ALA A 57 -3.32 -12.79 -0.21
CA ALA A 57 -1.88 -12.50 -0.11
C ALA A 57 -1.63 -11.02 0.21
N PRO A 58 -0.49 -10.68 0.84
CA PRO A 58 -0.09 -9.29 1.05
C PRO A 58 -0.01 -8.52 -0.27
N VAL A 59 -0.36 -7.24 -0.21
CA VAL A 59 -0.30 -6.31 -1.36
C VAL A 59 0.78 -5.28 -1.09
N TYR A 60 1.67 -5.11 -2.07
CA TYR A 60 2.76 -4.14 -2.00
C TYR A 60 2.55 -3.02 -3.01
N GLN A 61 3.10 -1.87 -2.69
CA GLN A 61 3.11 -0.72 -3.57
C GLN A 61 4.26 -0.81 -4.59
N LEU A 62 4.00 -0.26 -5.78
CA LEU A 62 5.02 -0.01 -6.80
C LEU A 62 4.99 1.48 -7.15
N ASP A 63 6.06 2.18 -6.82
CA ASP A 63 6.23 3.60 -7.12
C ASP A 63 7.69 3.86 -7.49
N LEU A 64 7.92 4.38 -8.70
CA LEU A 64 9.27 4.58 -9.23
C LEU A 64 10.09 5.61 -8.44
N TRP A 65 9.44 6.48 -7.67
CA TRP A 65 10.12 7.45 -6.82
C TRP A 65 10.17 7.01 -5.34
N ILE A 66 9.03 6.64 -4.73
CA ILE A 66 8.97 6.29 -3.29
C ILE A 66 9.77 5.00 -3.04
N ASN A 67 9.45 3.95 -3.76
CA ASN A 67 10.18 2.68 -3.72
C ASN A 67 11.55 2.80 -4.40
N GLY A 68 11.56 3.43 -5.58
CA GLY A 68 12.64 3.36 -6.54
C GLY A 68 12.53 2.12 -7.44
N GLU A 69 13.18 2.19 -8.60
CA GLU A 69 13.12 1.13 -9.60
C GLU A 69 13.65 -0.21 -9.09
N ALA A 70 14.75 -0.19 -8.33
CA ALA A 70 15.40 -1.41 -7.82
C ALA A 70 14.47 -2.19 -6.87
N ASP A 71 13.80 -1.51 -5.91
CA ASP A 71 12.84 -2.14 -5.01
C ASP A 71 11.62 -2.67 -5.77
N CYS A 72 11.06 -1.88 -6.72
CA CYS A 72 9.97 -2.35 -7.56
C CYS A 72 10.34 -3.62 -8.35
N ARG A 73 11.53 -3.65 -8.94
CA ARG A 73 12.05 -4.80 -9.70
C ARG A 73 12.21 -6.02 -8.81
N ALA A 74 12.82 -5.86 -7.64
CA ALA A 74 13.01 -6.95 -6.68
C ALA A 74 11.68 -7.54 -6.21
N ARG A 75 10.66 -6.71 -5.92
CA ARG A 75 9.33 -7.17 -5.51
C ARG A 75 8.60 -7.91 -6.63
N LEU A 76 8.67 -7.42 -7.85
CA LEU A 76 8.08 -8.08 -9.01
C LEU A 76 8.76 -9.43 -9.29
N ALA A 77 10.09 -9.50 -9.24
CA ALA A 77 10.85 -10.73 -9.42
C ALA A 77 10.54 -11.76 -8.33
N ALA A 78 10.48 -11.33 -7.07
CA ALA A 78 10.11 -12.19 -5.94
C ALA A 78 8.67 -12.73 -6.10
N ALA A 79 7.74 -11.89 -6.51
CA ALA A 79 6.37 -12.33 -6.78
C ALA A 79 6.30 -13.32 -7.96
N ALA A 80 7.06 -13.06 -9.04
CA ALA A 80 7.09 -13.93 -10.22
C ALA A 80 7.63 -15.34 -9.93
N ALA A 81 8.48 -15.49 -8.91
CA ALA A 81 9.00 -16.80 -8.49
C ALA A 81 7.93 -17.69 -7.87
N ASP A 82 6.86 -17.11 -7.34
CA ASP A 82 5.84 -17.83 -6.57
C ASP A 82 4.42 -17.68 -7.15
N ALA A 83 4.15 -16.72 -8.00
CA ALA A 83 2.82 -16.46 -8.54
C ALA A 83 2.53 -17.22 -9.83
N ASP A 84 1.24 -17.50 -10.05
CA ASP A 84 0.69 -17.93 -11.33
C ASP A 84 0.17 -16.75 -12.15
N LEU A 85 -0.10 -15.60 -11.49
CA LEU A 85 -0.53 -14.34 -12.10
C LEU A 85 -0.15 -13.16 -11.20
N ILE A 86 0.40 -12.10 -11.82
CA ILE A 86 0.64 -10.80 -11.20
C ILE A 86 -0.36 -9.79 -11.77
N ILE A 87 -1.03 -9.05 -10.89
CA ILE A 87 -1.93 -7.96 -11.26
C ILE A 87 -1.43 -6.68 -10.58
N VAL A 88 -1.17 -5.63 -11.37
CA VAL A 88 -0.78 -4.32 -10.86
C VAL A 88 -1.93 -3.35 -11.07
N GLU A 89 -2.46 -2.72 -10.03
CA GLU A 89 -3.45 -1.66 -10.17
C GLU A 89 -2.78 -0.30 -10.35
N GLY A 90 -3.09 0.38 -11.45
CA GLY A 90 -2.67 1.75 -11.71
C GLY A 90 -3.37 2.77 -10.80
N VAL A 91 -2.74 3.91 -10.61
CA VAL A 91 -3.29 5.07 -9.89
C VAL A 91 -3.84 6.09 -10.88
N MET A 92 -4.91 6.82 -10.52
CA MET A 92 -5.54 7.87 -11.37
C MET A 92 -5.81 7.38 -12.81
N GLY A 93 -5.56 8.21 -13.82
CA GLY A 93 -5.55 7.82 -15.23
C GLY A 93 -4.21 7.26 -15.66
N LEU A 94 -4.21 6.49 -16.75
CA LEU A 94 -3.02 5.78 -17.27
C LEU A 94 -1.80 6.68 -17.45
N PHE A 95 -2.02 7.93 -17.87
CA PHE A 95 -0.96 8.90 -18.17
C PHE A 95 -0.86 10.03 -17.13
N ASP A 96 -1.65 9.95 -16.04
CA ASP A 96 -1.64 10.96 -14.99
C ASP A 96 -0.45 10.76 -14.04
N GLY A 97 0.12 11.89 -13.61
CA GLY A 97 1.26 11.91 -12.67
C GLY A 97 2.61 11.77 -13.35
N THR A 98 3.66 11.97 -12.55
CA THR A 98 5.06 11.82 -12.98
C THR A 98 5.85 11.23 -11.81
N PRO A 99 6.28 9.94 -11.91
CA PRO A 99 5.97 9.00 -12.98
C PRO A 99 4.49 8.56 -13.00
N SER A 100 4.00 8.20 -14.21
CA SER A 100 2.63 7.71 -14.43
C SER A 100 2.56 6.17 -14.39
N ALA A 101 1.34 5.61 -14.38
CA ALA A 101 1.12 4.17 -14.53
C ALA A 101 1.67 3.64 -15.86
N ALA A 102 1.62 4.45 -16.94
CA ALA A 102 2.22 4.10 -18.22
C ALA A 102 3.75 4.03 -18.17
N ASP A 103 4.42 4.89 -17.38
CA ASP A 103 5.86 4.82 -17.17
C ASP A 103 6.24 3.50 -16.50
N LEU A 104 5.47 3.08 -15.51
CA LEU A 104 5.69 1.81 -14.80
C LEU A 104 5.43 0.62 -15.74
N ALA A 105 4.35 0.67 -16.54
CA ALA A 105 4.03 -0.36 -17.53
C ALA A 105 5.17 -0.56 -18.54
N GLN A 106 5.72 0.54 -19.10
CA GLN A 106 6.84 0.47 -20.05
C GLN A 106 8.13 0.02 -19.38
N ARG A 107 8.41 0.49 -18.16
CA ARG A 107 9.65 0.16 -17.44
C ARG A 107 9.77 -1.33 -17.13
N PHE A 108 8.66 -1.98 -16.79
CA PHE A 108 8.63 -3.40 -16.40
C PHE A 108 7.98 -4.31 -17.46
N GLY A 109 7.67 -3.79 -18.65
CA GLY A 109 7.08 -4.58 -19.73
C GLY A 109 5.67 -5.11 -19.44
N LEU A 110 4.91 -4.46 -18.53
CA LEU A 110 3.59 -4.92 -18.10
C LEU A 110 2.50 -4.56 -19.12
N PRO A 111 1.84 -5.54 -19.77
CA PRO A 111 0.74 -5.25 -20.70
C PRO A 111 -0.42 -4.54 -19.98
N VAL A 112 -0.90 -3.44 -20.55
CA VAL A 112 -1.97 -2.62 -19.97
C VAL A 112 -3.34 -3.18 -20.33
N LEU A 113 -4.13 -3.52 -19.31
CA LEU A 113 -5.56 -3.73 -19.39
C LEU A 113 -6.28 -2.42 -19.06
N ALA A 114 -6.92 -1.79 -20.03
CA ALA A 114 -7.69 -0.57 -19.80
C ALA A 114 -9.13 -0.88 -19.36
N VAL A 115 -9.51 -0.41 -18.18
CA VAL A 115 -10.91 -0.44 -17.69
C VAL A 115 -11.57 0.90 -17.99
N ILE A 116 -12.63 0.89 -18.77
CA ILE A 116 -13.33 2.11 -19.21
C ILE A 116 -14.78 2.05 -18.74
N ASP A 117 -15.23 3.05 -17.98
CA ASP A 117 -16.65 3.24 -17.68
C ASP A 117 -17.40 3.59 -18.98
N ALA A 118 -18.12 2.61 -19.51
CA ALA A 118 -18.85 2.73 -20.77
C ALA A 118 -20.33 3.09 -20.57
N GLY A 119 -20.78 3.37 -19.35
CA GLY A 119 -22.18 3.54 -18.99
C GLY A 119 -22.95 4.58 -19.82
N SER A 120 -22.22 5.57 -20.38
CA SER A 120 -22.77 6.61 -21.26
C SER A 120 -22.07 6.70 -22.60
N MET A 121 -21.41 5.62 -23.06
CA MET A 121 -20.65 5.59 -24.31
C MET A 121 -21.33 4.71 -25.36
N ALA A 122 -21.01 5.00 -26.64
CA ALA A 122 -21.32 4.19 -27.82
C ALA A 122 -20.04 4.05 -28.65
N GLY A 123 -20.05 4.45 -29.94
CA GLY A 123 -18.88 4.37 -30.82
C GLY A 123 -17.62 5.13 -30.32
N THR A 124 -17.78 6.15 -29.50
CA THR A 124 -16.66 6.89 -28.88
C THR A 124 -15.79 6.00 -27.98
N PHE A 125 -16.34 4.88 -27.47
CA PHE A 125 -15.58 3.89 -26.69
C PHE A 125 -14.36 3.38 -27.47
N GLY A 126 -14.56 2.98 -28.74
CA GLY A 126 -13.47 2.52 -29.60
C GLY A 126 -12.39 3.58 -29.85
N ALA A 127 -12.80 4.85 -30.01
CA ALA A 127 -11.87 5.95 -30.17
C ALA A 127 -11.03 6.19 -28.91
N LEU A 128 -11.65 6.10 -27.72
CA LEU A 128 -10.95 6.22 -26.45
C LEU A 128 -9.98 5.06 -26.23
N ALA A 129 -10.42 3.83 -26.47
CA ALA A 129 -9.59 2.63 -26.39
C ALA A 129 -8.35 2.73 -27.31
N PHE A 130 -8.56 3.15 -28.56
CA PHE A 130 -7.50 3.39 -29.53
C PHE A 130 -6.53 4.49 -29.03
N GLY A 131 -7.07 5.60 -28.52
CA GLY A 131 -6.25 6.68 -27.95
C GLY A 131 -5.37 6.21 -26.81
N LEU A 132 -5.93 5.46 -25.84
CA LEU A 132 -5.16 4.93 -24.71
C LEU A 132 -4.02 4.00 -25.16
N GLN A 133 -4.27 3.15 -26.13
CA GLN A 133 -3.27 2.24 -26.69
C GLN A 133 -2.13 2.95 -27.41
N HIS A 134 -2.44 4.00 -28.19
CA HIS A 134 -1.51 4.58 -29.15
C HIS A 134 -0.95 5.95 -28.74
N TYR A 135 -1.48 6.55 -27.67
CA TYR A 135 -1.02 7.86 -27.19
C TYR A 135 0.48 7.89 -26.88
N ARG A 136 0.99 6.75 -26.35
CA ARG A 136 2.43 6.58 -26.10
C ARG A 136 2.96 5.43 -26.93
N PRO A 137 4.03 5.66 -27.73
CA PRO A 137 4.66 4.60 -28.52
C PRO A 137 5.18 3.45 -27.64
N ASN A 138 5.08 2.23 -28.16
CA ASN A 138 5.59 1.01 -27.52
C ASN A 138 5.02 0.71 -26.13
N LEU A 139 3.83 1.22 -25.81
CA LEU A 139 3.15 0.84 -24.58
C LEU A 139 2.71 -0.63 -24.70
N PRO A 140 3.15 -1.54 -23.80
CA PRO A 140 2.65 -2.91 -23.79
C PRO A 140 1.13 -2.92 -23.58
N TRP A 141 0.39 -3.70 -24.38
CA TRP A 141 -1.08 -3.65 -24.37
C TRP A 141 -1.69 -5.04 -24.26
N ALA A 142 -2.58 -5.22 -23.27
CA ALA A 142 -3.34 -6.45 -23.05
C ALA A 142 -4.73 -6.38 -23.69
N GLY A 143 -5.39 -5.23 -23.60
CA GLY A 143 -6.73 -5.04 -24.14
C GLY A 143 -7.60 -4.09 -23.32
N VAL A 144 -8.91 -4.15 -23.55
CA VAL A 144 -9.90 -3.24 -22.95
C VAL A 144 -11.05 -4.04 -22.34
N LEU A 145 -11.46 -3.65 -21.14
CA LEU A 145 -12.67 -4.10 -20.46
C LEU A 145 -13.66 -2.94 -20.34
N ALA A 146 -14.86 -3.10 -20.89
CA ALA A 146 -15.93 -2.13 -20.72
C ALA A 146 -16.62 -2.34 -19.37
N ASN A 147 -16.65 -1.32 -18.53
CA ASN A 147 -17.30 -1.38 -17.22
C ASN A 147 -18.64 -0.64 -17.22
N ARG A 148 -19.55 -1.00 -16.30
CA ARG A 148 -20.87 -0.39 -16.08
C ARG A 148 -21.78 -0.40 -17.34
N VAL A 149 -21.65 -1.44 -18.14
CA VAL A 149 -22.45 -1.61 -19.36
C VAL A 149 -23.93 -1.87 -19.02
N THR A 150 -24.85 -1.32 -19.80
CA THR A 150 -26.30 -1.37 -19.47
C THR A 150 -27.00 -2.62 -19.97
N SER A 151 -26.57 -3.20 -21.09
CA SER A 151 -27.20 -4.38 -21.70
C SER A 151 -26.24 -5.14 -22.61
N GLU A 152 -26.61 -6.35 -23.02
CA GLU A 152 -25.84 -7.15 -23.98
C GLU A 152 -25.72 -6.44 -25.33
N ARG A 153 -26.83 -5.85 -25.82
CA ARG A 153 -26.80 -5.04 -27.04
C ARG A 153 -25.83 -3.87 -26.95
N HIS A 154 -25.75 -3.27 -25.76
CA HIS A 154 -24.76 -2.20 -25.50
C HIS A 154 -23.34 -2.76 -25.56
N ALA A 155 -23.06 -3.89 -24.92
CA ALA A 155 -21.75 -4.55 -25.00
C ALA A 155 -21.34 -4.83 -26.45
N GLN A 156 -22.24 -5.38 -27.24
CA GLN A 156 -21.99 -5.64 -28.65
C GLN A 156 -21.72 -4.37 -29.47
N MET A 157 -22.41 -3.27 -29.17
CA MET A 157 -22.17 -1.98 -29.81
C MET A 157 -20.79 -1.43 -29.48
N LEU A 158 -20.36 -1.55 -28.23
CA LEU A 158 -19.02 -1.14 -27.79
C LEU A 158 -17.94 -1.99 -28.47
N GLN A 159 -18.10 -3.31 -28.48
CA GLN A 159 -17.20 -4.24 -29.16
C GLN A 159 -17.05 -3.92 -30.64
N ASN A 160 -18.16 -3.68 -31.33
CA ASN A 160 -18.16 -3.34 -32.76
C ASN A 160 -17.51 -1.99 -33.06
N SER A 161 -17.34 -1.13 -32.07
CA SER A 161 -16.63 0.15 -32.23
C SER A 161 -15.09 0.03 -32.15
N MET A 162 -14.58 -1.12 -31.69
CA MET A 162 -13.15 -1.37 -31.57
C MET A 162 -12.52 -1.54 -32.98
N GLN A 163 -11.37 -0.86 -33.19
CA GLN A 163 -10.56 -1.05 -34.40
C GLN A 163 -9.75 -2.36 -34.36
N ALA A 164 -9.43 -2.86 -33.19
CA ALA A 164 -8.71 -4.11 -32.92
C ALA A 164 -9.60 -5.01 -32.03
N PRO A 165 -10.55 -5.78 -32.63
CA PRO A 165 -11.49 -6.61 -31.87
C PRO A 165 -10.83 -7.66 -30.98
N GLU A 166 -9.62 -8.10 -31.31
CA GLU A 166 -8.81 -9.05 -30.53
C GLU A 166 -8.41 -8.51 -29.16
N HIS A 167 -8.44 -7.20 -28.98
CA HIS A 167 -8.19 -6.55 -27.68
C HIS A 167 -9.44 -6.40 -26.81
N TRP A 168 -10.61 -6.85 -27.28
CA TRP A 168 -11.81 -6.87 -26.45
C TRP A 168 -11.75 -7.98 -25.41
N LEU A 169 -11.73 -7.58 -24.14
CA LEU A 169 -11.62 -8.51 -23.00
C LEU A 169 -12.94 -8.67 -22.24
N GLY A 170 -14.01 -8.02 -22.76
CA GLY A 170 -15.35 -8.21 -22.26
C GLY A 170 -16.02 -6.96 -21.72
N ALA A 171 -17.19 -7.19 -21.14
CA ALA A 171 -18.01 -6.14 -20.55
C ALA A 171 -18.59 -6.58 -19.21
N VAL A 172 -18.49 -5.70 -18.20
CA VAL A 172 -19.11 -5.89 -16.89
C VAL A 172 -20.37 -5.02 -16.82
N ARG A 173 -21.51 -5.63 -16.51
CA ARG A 173 -22.77 -4.91 -16.39
C ARG A 173 -22.81 -4.04 -15.15
N ARG A 174 -23.49 -2.90 -15.24
CA ARG A 174 -23.78 -2.06 -14.08
C ARG A 174 -24.62 -2.85 -13.07
N ASN A 175 -24.07 -3.00 -11.87
CA ASN A 175 -24.74 -3.65 -10.76
C ASN A 175 -24.25 -3.02 -9.45
N ALA A 176 -25.16 -2.50 -8.64
CA ALA A 176 -24.83 -1.87 -7.37
C ALA A 176 -24.16 -2.83 -6.37
N ALA A 177 -24.48 -4.14 -6.45
CA ALA A 177 -23.86 -5.15 -5.60
C ALA A 177 -22.36 -5.34 -5.86
N LEU A 178 -21.84 -4.88 -7.02
CA LEU A 178 -20.41 -4.95 -7.34
C LEU A 178 -19.63 -3.73 -6.84
N SER A 179 -20.32 -2.68 -6.36
CA SER A 179 -19.67 -1.48 -5.88
C SER A 179 -19.03 -1.75 -4.51
N LEU A 180 -17.75 -1.42 -4.39
CA LEU A 180 -17.10 -1.39 -3.10
C LEU A 180 -17.60 -0.16 -2.33
N PRO A 181 -17.87 -0.27 -1.01
CA PRO A 181 -18.35 0.84 -0.21
C PRO A 181 -17.34 1.98 -0.16
N GLU A 182 -17.81 3.20 -0.44
CA GLU A 182 -17.00 4.41 -0.39
C GLU A 182 -17.36 5.24 0.84
N ARG A 183 -16.37 5.88 1.45
CA ARG A 183 -16.50 6.94 2.46
C ARG A 183 -16.14 8.28 1.84
N HIS A 184 -16.27 9.33 2.65
CA HIS A 184 -15.98 10.71 2.24
C HIS A 184 -14.55 10.93 1.70
N LEU A 185 -13.58 10.10 2.11
CA LEU A 185 -12.17 10.20 1.74
C LEU A 185 -11.61 8.95 1.03
N GLY A 186 -12.47 8.14 0.42
CA GLY A 186 -12.07 6.93 -0.30
C GLY A 186 -12.89 5.70 0.05
N LEU A 187 -12.36 4.52 -0.25
CA LEU A 187 -13.02 3.25 0.08
C LEU A 187 -13.07 3.03 1.60
N THR A 188 -14.11 2.36 2.07
CA THR A 188 -14.14 1.77 3.41
C THR A 188 -13.12 0.64 3.46
N VAL A 189 -12.39 0.49 4.57
CA VAL A 189 -11.45 -0.63 4.77
C VAL A 189 -12.23 -1.94 4.71
N ALA A 190 -11.72 -2.93 3.98
CA ALA A 190 -12.44 -4.19 3.75
C ALA A 190 -12.81 -4.92 5.06
N SER A 191 -11.98 -4.80 6.11
CA SER A 191 -12.24 -5.40 7.42
C SER A 191 -13.42 -4.77 8.19
N GLU A 192 -13.91 -3.60 7.77
CA GLU A 192 -15.08 -2.93 8.37
C GLU A 192 -16.39 -3.23 7.63
N VAL A 193 -16.33 -4.02 6.56
CA VAL A 193 -17.48 -4.34 5.70
C VAL A 193 -17.84 -5.80 5.94
N GLU A 194 -18.97 -6.05 6.61
CA GLU A 194 -19.40 -7.41 7.00
C GLU A 194 -19.55 -8.35 5.79
N ASP A 195 -20.05 -7.84 4.66
CA ASP A 195 -20.27 -8.59 3.41
C ASP A 195 -19.14 -8.41 2.38
N ALA A 196 -17.93 -8.01 2.80
CA ALA A 196 -16.82 -7.71 1.90
C ALA A 196 -16.47 -8.89 0.97
N LEU A 197 -16.38 -10.10 1.52
CA LEU A 197 -16.05 -11.29 0.76
C LEU A 197 -17.17 -11.68 -0.23
N GLU A 198 -18.43 -11.53 0.17
CA GLU A 198 -19.59 -11.78 -0.69
C GLU A 198 -19.62 -10.81 -1.88
N ARG A 199 -19.29 -9.55 -1.67
CA ARG A 199 -19.15 -8.54 -2.73
C ARG A 199 -18.03 -8.89 -3.71
N LEU A 200 -16.89 -9.33 -3.20
CA LEU A 200 -15.78 -9.79 -4.02
C LEU A 200 -16.16 -11.03 -4.84
N ASP A 201 -16.88 -11.98 -4.25
CA ASP A 201 -17.36 -13.16 -4.94
C ASP A 201 -18.40 -12.81 -6.01
N ALA A 202 -19.31 -11.87 -5.74
CA ALA A 202 -20.27 -11.38 -6.73
C ALA A 202 -19.57 -10.68 -7.92
N ALA A 203 -18.52 -9.89 -7.62
CA ALA A 203 -17.71 -9.23 -8.65
C ALA A 203 -16.91 -10.25 -9.49
N ALA A 204 -16.32 -11.26 -8.85
CA ALA A 204 -15.64 -12.36 -9.53
C ALA A 204 -16.60 -13.14 -10.46
N ASN A 205 -17.81 -13.47 -9.99
CA ASN A 205 -18.84 -14.14 -10.80
C ASN A 205 -19.27 -13.29 -12.02
N ALA A 206 -19.35 -11.96 -11.86
CA ALA A 206 -19.65 -11.07 -12.98
C ALA A 206 -18.55 -11.06 -14.04
N LEU A 207 -17.30 -11.22 -13.67
CA LEU A 207 -16.18 -11.34 -14.60
C LEU A 207 -16.08 -12.73 -15.24
N GLU A 208 -16.48 -13.79 -14.54
CA GLU A 208 -16.36 -15.18 -15.01
C GLU A 208 -17.01 -15.42 -16.38
N SER A 209 -18.09 -14.67 -16.70
CA SER A 209 -18.78 -14.76 -18.00
C SER A 209 -18.10 -13.96 -19.12
N THR A 210 -17.06 -13.19 -18.83
CA THR A 210 -16.35 -12.37 -19.81
C THR A 210 -15.17 -13.10 -20.47
N PRO A 211 -14.70 -12.68 -21.65
CA PRO A 211 -13.51 -13.25 -22.28
C PRO A 211 -12.29 -13.30 -21.34
N ILE A 212 -12.02 -12.25 -20.56
CA ILE A 212 -10.90 -12.27 -19.62
C ILE A 212 -11.13 -13.26 -18.46
N GLY A 213 -12.36 -13.38 -17.97
CA GLY A 213 -12.70 -14.30 -16.87
C GLY A 213 -12.65 -15.77 -17.27
N GLN A 214 -12.80 -16.07 -18.56
CA GLN A 214 -12.74 -17.43 -19.12
C GLN A 214 -11.32 -17.88 -19.47
N MET A 215 -10.32 -17.01 -19.33
CA MET A 215 -8.93 -17.34 -19.66
C MET A 215 -8.36 -18.44 -18.77
N MET A 216 -7.84 -19.48 -19.42
CA MET A 216 -7.05 -20.51 -18.77
C MET A 216 -5.63 -20.00 -18.51
N LEU A 217 -4.84 -20.70 -17.67
CA LEU A 217 -3.43 -20.35 -17.45
C LEU A 217 -2.62 -20.34 -18.76
N SER A 218 -2.96 -21.21 -19.72
CA SER A 218 -2.37 -21.22 -21.06
C SER A 218 -2.61 -19.91 -21.82
N ASP A 219 -3.81 -19.32 -21.66
CA ASP A 219 -4.18 -18.12 -22.38
C ASP A 219 -3.49 -16.88 -21.77
N LEU A 220 -3.27 -16.89 -20.45
CA LEU A 220 -2.54 -15.85 -19.73
C LEU A 220 -1.06 -15.80 -20.14
N GLN A 221 -0.48 -16.88 -20.71
CA GLN A 221 0.91 -16.88 -21.17
C GLN A 221 1.20 -15.85 -22.25
N ARG A 222 0.20 -15.33 -22.96
CA ARG A 222 0.36 -14.22 -23.91
C ARG A 222 0.76 -12.90 -23.22
N TRP A 223 0.58 -12.80 -21.91
CA TRP A 223 0.99 -11.68 -21.05
C TRP A 223 2.20 -12.03 -20.19
N ARG A 224 2.99 -13.03 -20.59
CA ARG A 224 4.18 -13.42 -19.89
C ARG A 224 5.23 -12.31 -19.94
N VAL A 225 5.70 -11.93 -18.77
CA VAL A 225 6.73 -10.93 -18.57
C VAL A 225 7.95 -11.61 -17.94
N GLU A 226 9.12 -11.20 -18.40
CA GLU A 226 10.40 -11.61 -17.81
C GLU A 226 10.82 -10.59 -16.77
N PHE A 227 11.08 -11.07 -15.56
CA PHE A 227 11.56 -10.26 -14.46
C PHE A 227 13.02 -10.61 -14.17
N GLU A 228 13.89 -9.63 -14.28
CA GLU A 228 15.28 -9.78 -13.89
C GLU A 228 15.37 -9.86 -12.38
N ASP A 229 16.19 -10.79 -11.88
CA ASP A 229 16.50 -10.83 -10.46
C ASP A 229 17.20 -9.50 -10.12
N GLY A 230 16.69 -8.77 -9.14
CA GLY A 230 17.37 -7.57 -8.65
C GLY A 230 18.75 -7.94 -8.12
N ASP A 231 19.73 -7.05 -8.28
CA ASP A 231 21.03 -7.22 -7.66
C ASP A 231 20.86 -7.52 -6.17
N ALA A 232 21.35 -8.67 -5.73
CA ALA A 232 21.18 -9.17 -4.36
C ALA A 232 21.83 -8.26 -3.28
N ASP A 233 22.55 -7.23 -3.71
CA ASP A 233 23.28 -6.30 -2.84
C ASP A 233 22.44 -5.09 -2.38
N THR A 234 21.20 -4.90 -2.86
CA THR A 234 20.47 -3.66 -2.59
C THR A 234 19.34 -3.73 -1.57
N HIS A 235 18.75 -4.89 -1.31
CA HIS A 235 17.78 -5.04 -0.19
C HIS A 235 17.62 -6.52 0.21
N PRO A 236 17.42 -6.82 1.51
CA PRO A 236 17.03 -8.15 1.94
C PRO A 236 15.67 -8.50 1.33
N HIS A 237 15.55 -9.70 0.77
CA HIS A 237 14.29 -10.23 0.28
C HIS A 237 13.26 -10.26 1.41
N PRO A 238 12.07 -9.64 1.27
CA PRO A 238 10.99 -9.90 2.21
C PRO A 238 10.63 -11.38 2.13
N SER A 239 10.62 -12.05 3.25
CA SER A 239 10.06 -13.40 3.35
C SER A 239 8.61 -13.36 2.88
N LEU A 240 8.29 -14.02 1.78
CA LEU A 240 6.95 -14.01 1.16
C LEU A 240 5.93 -14.87 1.90
N LEU A 241 6.24 -15.34 3.11
CA LEU A 241 5.35 -16.18 3.90
C LEU A 241 4.97 -15.48 5.21
N PRO A 242 3.73 -15.07 5.42
CA PRO A 242 3.22 -14.93 6.76
C PRO A 242 2.95 -16.33 7.31
N GLU A 243 3.75 -16.79 8.27
CA GLU A 243 3.37 -17.88 9.12
C GLU A 243 2.21 -17.44 10.03
N GLY A 244 1.11 -18.19 9.93
CA GLY A 244 0.19 -18.34 11.03
C GLY A 244 -1.05 -17.49 11.06
N GLU A 245 -2.13 -18.03 10.53
CA GLU A 245 -3.30 -18.46 11.32
C GLU A 245 -4.22 -19.33 10.47
N VAL A 246 -3.80 -20.56 10.24
CA VAL A 246 -4.74 -21.70 10.14
C VAL A 246 -4.06 -22.88 10.80
N ALA A 247 -4.53 -23.19 12.00
CA ALA A 247 -4.13 -24.38 12.71
C ALA A 247 -4.69 -25.64 12.04
N GLN A 248 -3.83 -26.66 12.06
CA GLN A 248 -4.06 -28.13 12.11
C GLN A 248 -3.77 -28.96 10.87
N ALA A 249 -2.84 -29.86 11.18
CA ALA A 249 -2.67 -31.23 10.69
C ALA A 249 -1.79 -31.46 9.45
N ARG A 250 -0.50 -31.76 9.68
CA ARG A 250 0.06 -33.11 9.48
C ARG A 250 1.52 -33.22 9.92
N ALA A 251 1.81 -34.30 10.63
CA ALA A 251 3.09 -34.68 11.19
C ALA A 251 4.10 -35.21 10.14
N PRO A 252 5.37 -35.47 10.52
CA PRO A 252 6.54 -35.33 9.68
C PRO A 252 6.95 -36.64 8.96
N HIS A 253 7.63 -36.48 7.83
CA HIS A 253 8.49 -37.58 7.31
C HIS A 253 9.94 -37.10 7.28
N THR A 254 10.72 -37.72 8.18
CA THR A 254 12.16 -37.74 8.17
C THR A 254 12.69 -38.59 7.02
N SER A 255 13.70 -38.10 6.30
CA SER A 255 14.75 -38.98 5.79
C SER A 255 16.04 -38.17 5.60
N ALA A 256 17.03 -38.57 6.36
CA ALA A 256 18.43 -38.20 6.22
C ALA A 256 19.04 -38.95 5.03
N LEU A 257 19.90 -38.29 4.26
CA LEU A 257 20.99 -38.93 3.53
C LEU A 257 22.19 -37.96 3.50
N THR A 258 23.24 -38.46 4.09
CA THR A 258 24.61 -37.93 4.07
C THR A 258 25.28 -38.21 2.74
N SER A 259 26.10 -37.27 2.23
CA SER A 259 27.35 -37.61 1.54
C SER A 259 28.31 -36.42 1.47
N ASP A 260 29.53 -36.67 1.87
CA ASP A 260 30.70 -35.82 1.91
C ASP A 260 31.15 -35.34 0.51
N GLY A 261 31.75 -34.18 0.45
CA GLY A 261 32.42 -33.70 -0.75
C GLY A 261 33.09 -32.31 -0.50
N GLU A 262 34.37 -32.36 -0.17
CA GLU A 262 35.24 -31.18 0.05
C GLU A 262 35.33 -30.28 -1.16
N GLY A 263 35.32 -28.97 -0.94
CA GLY A 263 35.55 -27.95 -1.95
C GLY A 263 35.48 -26.54 -1.35
N ALA A 264 36.45 -26.19 -0.50
CA ALA A 264 36.55 -24.87 0.10
C ALA A 264 36.74 -23.77 -0.95
N LYS A 265 35.74 -22.91 -1.11
CA LYS A 265 35.90 -21.49 -1.47
C LYS A 265 35.14 -20.68 -0.44
N SER A 266 35.89 -19.98 0.39
CA SER A 266 35.42 -19.04 1.37
C SER A 266 34.58 -17.96 0.69
N ALA A 267 33.26 -18.16 0.68
CA ALA A 267 32.31 -17.08 0.58
C ALA A 267 32.20 -16.51 1.99
N ALA A 268 32.75 -15.34 2.21
CA ALA A 268 32.47 -14.57 3.43
C ALA A 268 30.95 -14.39 3.53
N THR A 269 30.31 -15.17 4.37
CA THR A 269 28.92 -15.00 4.77
C THR A 269 28.88 -13.64 5.49
N LEU A 270 28.44 -12.60 4.79
CA LEU A 270 28.06 -11.35 5.42
C LEU A 270 26.97 -11.72 6.45
N VAL A 271 27.35 -11.74 7.72
CA VAL A 271 26.41 -11.86 8.82
C VAL A 271 25.52 -10.63 8.70
N GLN A 272 24.33 -10.80 8.17
CA GLN A 272 23.32 -9.74 8.16
C GLN A 272 23.04 -9.38 9.61
N THR A 273 23.55 -8.24 10.06
CA THR A 273 23.28 -7.74 11.39
C THR A 273 21.80 -7.39 11.46
N LYS A 274 21.08 -7.99 12.43
CA LYS A 274 19.69 -7.65 12.73
C LYS A 274 19.66 -6.67 13.91
N PRO A 275 19.78 -5.36 13.66
CA PRO A 275 20.00 -4.36 14.71
C PRO A 275 18.82 -4.20 15.68
N LEU A 276 17.61 -4.65 15.30
CA LEU A 276 16.43 -4.68 16.15
C LEU A 276 16.18 -6.08 16.77
N GLN A 277 17.13 -6.99 16.67
CA GLN A 277 16.96 -8.33 17.25
C GLN A 277 16.72 -8.26 18.77
N GLY A 278 15.68 -8.98 19.23
CA GLY A 278 15.25 -8.96 20.63
C GLY A 278 14.50 -7.69 21.05
N LYS A 279 14.14 -6.82 20.09
CA LYS A 279 13.28 -5.67 20.31
C LYS A 279 11.87 -5.97 19.85
N THR A 280 10.89 -5.61 20.67
CA THR A 280 9.46 -5.69 20.36
C THR A 280 8.96 -4.31 19.99
N ILE A 281 8.34 -4.17 18.80
CA ILE A 281 7.68 -2.94 18.37
C ILE A 281 6.17 -3.18 18.37
N ALA A 282 5.43 -2.41 19.18
CA ALA A 282 3.99 -2.41 19.15
C ALA A 282 3.49 -1.54 18.00
N VAL A 283 2.53 -2.04 17.21
CA VAL A 283 1.96 -1.35 16.05
C VAL A 283 0.45 -1.18 16.29
N ALA A 284 -0.01 0.07 16.32
CA ALA A 284 -1.44 0.34 16.39
C ALA A 284 -2.10 -0.11 15.07
N ARG A 285 -3.17 -0.91 15.16
CA ARG A 285 -3.87 -1.43 13.99
C ARG A 285 -5.33 -1.71 14.27
N ASP A 286 -6.18 -0.81 13.82
CA ASP A 286 -7.65 -0.94 13.82
C ASP A 286 -8.26 0.01 12.78
N ALA A 287 -9.57 0.24 12.84
CA ALA A 287 -10.27 1.13 11.92
C ALA A 287 -9.81 2.60 11.98
N ALA A 288 -9.29 3.06 13.12
CA ALA A 288 -8.75 4.42 13.27
C ALA A 288 -7.30 4.54 12.80
N PHE A 289 -6.53 3.45 12.80
CA PHE A 289 -5.08 3.42 12.51
C PHE A 289 -4.75 2.31 11.51
N CYS A 290 -5.18 2.50 10.27
CA CYS A 290 -5.14 1.46 9.24
C CYS A 290 -4.16 1.76 8.08
N PHE A 291 -3.46 2.89 8.06
CA PHE A 291 -2.57 3.26 6.97
C PHE A 291 -1.19 2.60 7.14
N ILE A 292 -1.14 1.31 6.88
CA ILE A 292 0.04 0.48 7.09
C ILE A 292 0.46 -0.13 5.75
N TYR A 293 1.69 0.16 5.31
CA TYR A 293 2.30 -0.56 4.21
C TYR A 293 2.78 -1.93 4.69
N ALA A 294 2.41 -3.00 3.98
CA ALA A 294 2.94 -4.33 4.26
C ALA A 294 4.48 -4.35 4.24
N ALA A 295 5.08 -3.63 3.31
CA ALA A 295 6.53 -3.49 3.21
C ALA A 295 7.19 -2.85 4.43
N ASN A 296 6.51 -1.97 5.16
CA ASN A 296 7.03 -1.38 6.39
C ASN A 296 7.09 -2.42 7.52
N LEU A 297 6.08 -3.29 7.61
CA LEU A 297 6.10 -4.41 8.57
C LEU A 297 7.24 -5.38 8.26
N ASP A 298 7.44 -5.69 6.98
CA ASP A 298 8.52 -6.57 6.54
C ASP A 298 9.89 -5.94 6.83
N CYS A 299 10.08 -4.66 6.52
CA CYS A 299 11.32 -3.94 6.83
C CYS A 299 11.68 -4.03 8.33
N LEU A 300 10.72 -3.85 9.23
CA LEU A 300 10.95 -3.98 10.67
C LEU A 300 11.32 -5.42 11.07
N ARG A 301 10.66 -6.44 10.48
CA ARG A 301 11.00 -7.86 10.71
C ARG A 301 12.39 -8.21 10.17
N ASP A 302 12.74 -7.71 9.01
CA ASP A 302 14.06 -7.92 8.38
C ASP A 302 15.18 -7.29 9.21
N LEU A 303 14.90 -6.14 9.84
CA LEU A 303 15.78 -5.53 10.83
C LEU A 303 15.86 -6.32 12.16
N GLY A 304 15.01 -7.35 12.33
CA GLY A 304 15.01 -8.26 13.47
C GLY A 304 14.00 -7.96 14.56
N ALA A 305 13.11 -6.98 14.36
CA ALA A 305 12.09 -6.66 15.35
C ALA A 305 11.00 -7.75 15.42
N GLU A 306 10.54 -8.03 16.62
CA GLU A 306 9.27 -8.70 16.87
C GLU A 306 8.13 -7.66 16.79
N LEU A 307 7.06 -7.96 16.03
CA LEU A 307 5.93 -7.05 15.92
C LEU A 307 4.73 -7.59 16.70
N VAL A 308 4.17 -6.75 17.56
CA VAL A 308 2.93 -7.02 18.26
C VAL A 308 1.90 -5.95 17.88
N PHE A 309 0.66 -6.35 17.66
CA PHE A 309 -0.39 -5.43 17.25
C PHE A 309 -1.34 -5.16 18.41
N PHE A 310 -1.88 -3.95 18.45
CA PHE A 310 -2.93 -3.59 19.41
C PHE A 310 -3.94 -2.66 18.76
N SER A 311 -5.15 -2.64 19.31
CA SER A 311 -6.24 -1.79 18.85
C SER A 311 -6.44 -0.61 19.80
N PRO A 312 -6.09 0.61 19.44
CA PRO A 312 -6.44 1.80 20.23
C PRO A 312 -7.92 1.97 20.50
N LEU A 313 -8.80 1.41 19.70
CA LEU A 313 -10.25 1.48 19.88
C LEU A 313 -10.79 0.45 20.89
N ALA A 314 -10.07 -0.69 21.07
CA ALA A 314 -10.59 -1.82 21.87
C ALA A 314 -9.72 -2.17 23.08
N ASP A 315 -8.39 -2.03 22.98
CA ASP A 315 -7.47 -2.46 24.03
C ASP A 315 -7.34 -1.39 25.12
N ALA A 316 -7.30 -1.82 26.38
CA ALA A 316 -7.17 -0.93 27.54
C ALA A 316 -5.71 -0.60 27.89
N ALA A 317 -4.74 -1.27 27.29
CA ALA A 317 -3.33 -1.07 27.58
C ALA A 317 -2.45 -1.46 26.38
N LEU A 318 -1.24 -0.86 26.31
CA LEU A 318 -0.21 -1.29 25.38
C LEU A 318 0.28 -2.71 25.75
N PRO A 319 0.53 -3.55 24.75
CA PRO A 319 1.33 -4.76 24.97
C PRO A 319 2.76 -4.39 25.42
N ALA A 320 3.44 -5.34 26.06
CA ALA A 320 4.83 -5.15 26.42
C ALA A 320 5.66 -4.91 25.14
N CYS A 321 6.36 -3.77 25.08
CA CYS A 321 7.14 -3.39 23.91
C CYS A 321 8.31 -2.47 24.27
N ASP A 322 9.31 -2.40 23.38
CA ASP A 322 10.46 -1.51 23.45
C ASP A 322 10.22 -0.19 22.73
N ALA A 323 9.43 -0.21 21.67
CA ALA A 323 9.08 0.96 20.87
C ALA A 323 7.64 0.86 20.35
N LEU A 324 7.10 1.98 19.86
CA LEU A 324 5.72 2.08 19.40
C LEU A 324 5.67 2.74 18.02
N TRP A 325 4.85 2.16 17.12
CA TRP A 325 4.46 2.78 15.87
C TRP A 325 2.95 3.01 15.85
N ILE A 326 2.54 4.28 15.70
CA ILE A 326 1.15 4.69 15.53
C ILE A 326 1.00 5.20 14.09
N PRO A 327 0.55 4.37 13.17
CA PRO A 327 0.41 4.74 11.75
C PRO A 327 -0.73 5.73 11.53
N GLY A 328 -0.86 6.21 10.30
CA GLY A 328 -2.00 7.01 9.88
C GLY A 328 -3.32 6.26 9.86
N GLY A 329 -4.38 6.98 9.56
CA GLY A 329 -5.74 6.47 9.48
C GLY A 329 -6.77 7.57 9.64
N TYR A 330 -7.91 7.23 10.24
CA TYR A 330 -9.08 8.11 10.41
C TYR A 330 -9.46 8.32 11.89
N PRO A 331 -8.59 8.87 12.74
CA PRO A 331 -8.90 9.09 14.15
C PRO A 331 -10.09 10.04 14.35
N GLU A 332 -10.35 10.95 13.39
CA GLU A 332 -11.50 11.87 13.44
C GLU A 332 -12.85 11.16 13.36
N LEU A 333 -12.92 10.00 12.71
CA LEU A 333 -14.15 9.18 12.65
C LEU A 333 -14.40 8.42 13.96
N HIS A 334 -13.37 8.26 14.78
CA HIS A 334 -13.38 7.51 16.04
C HIS A 334 -13.01 8.37 17.25
N ALA A 335 -13.07 9.71 17.10
CA ALA A 335 -12.57 10.66 18.09
C ALA A 335 -13.17 10.46 19.49
N GLN A 336 -14.48 10.15 19.59
CA GLN A 336 -15.13 9.89 20.87
C GLN A 336 -14.62 8.62 21.54
N THR A 337 -14.45 7.55 20.79
CA THR A 337 -13.92 6.28 21.30
C THR A 337 -12.48 6.43 21.79
N ILE A 338 -11.65 7.12 21.02
CA ILE A 338 -10.26 7.43 21.39
C ILE A 338 -10.22 8.25 22.68
N ALA A 339 -11.05 9.30 22.78
CA ALA A 339 -11.15 10.14 23.96
C ALA A 339 -11.60 9.37 25.22
N ALA A 340 -12.52 8.43 25.05
CA ALA A 340 -13.06 7.62 26.15
C ALA A 340 -12.07 6.56 26.68
N ASN A 341 -11.10 6.14 25.88
CA ASN A 341 -10.12 5.11 26.24
C ASN A 341 -8.97 5.70 27.08
N THR A 342 -9.28 6.17 28.29
CA THR A 342 -8.32 6.78 29.20
C THR A 342 -7.29 5.78 29.72
N ALA A 343 -7.64 4.50 29.84
CA ALA A 343 -6.75 3.46 30.31
C ALA A 343 -5.57 3.24 29.31
N LEU A 344 -5.88 3.18 28.03
CA LEU A 344 -4.84 3.12 26.99
C LEU A 344 -4.01 4.39 26.96
N ARG A 345 -4.63 5.56 27.05
CA ARG A 345 -3.92 6.85 27.15
C ARG A 345 -2.88 6.84 28.28
N ASP A 346 -3.26 6.37 29.47
CA ASP A 346 -2.36 6.31 30.62
C ASP A 346 -1.23 5.31 30.41
N SER A 347 -1.47 4.20 29.70
CA SER A 347 -0.45 3.25 29.27
C SER A 347 0.51 3.86 28.25
N LEU A 348 0.03 4.64 27.28
CA LEU A 348 0.84 5.41 26.32
C LEU A 348 1.71 6.44 27.05
N ALA A 349 1.11 7.20 27.99
CA ALA A 349 1.85 8.17 28.80
C ALA A 349 2.97 7.54 29.60
N ALA A 350 2.74 6.36 30.20
CA ALA A 350 3.75 5.61 30.93
C ALA A 350 4.88 5.13 30.01
N HIS A 351 4.58 4.67 28.79
CA HIS A 351 5.56 4.29 27.77
C HIS A 351 6.48 5.47 27.40
N ILE A 352 5.88 6.65 27.15
CA ILE A 352 6.59 7.88 26.80
C ILE A 352 7.44 8.36 27.99
N ALA A 353 6.88 8.35 29.22
CA ALA A 353 7.60 8.74 30.43
C ALA A 353 8.80 7.84 30.73
N ALA A 354 8.74 6.57 30.31
CA ALA A 354 9.88 5.65 30.39
C ALA A 354 10.95 5.91 29.31
N GLY A 355 10.81 6.95 28.47
CA GLY A 355 11.75 7.31 27.42
C GLY A 355 11.75 6.33 26.22
N LYS A 356 10.74 5.49 26.10
CA LYS A 356 10.64 4.52 25.00
C LYS A 356 10.17 5.21 23.70
N PRO A 357 10.80 4.91 22.55
CA PRO A 357 10.50 5.58 21.28
C PRO A 357 9.05 5.40 20.82
N VAL A 358 8.51 6.49 20.26
CA VAL A 358 7.22 6.50 19.55
C VAL A 358 7.42 7.17 18.21
N TRP A 359 7.05 6.48 17.13
CA TRP A 359 6.90 7.04 15.80
C TRP A 359 5.41 7.15 15.49
N ALA A 360 4.92 8.36 15.20
CA ALA A 360 3.51 8.62 14.90
C ALA A 360 3.35 9.35 13.57
N GLU A 361 2.55 8.77 12.67
CA GLU A 361 2.31 9.28 11.32
C GLU A 361 0.87 9.82 11.18
N CYS A 362 0.70 11.00 10.57
CA CYS A 362 -0.59 11.55 10.14
C CYS A 362 -1.71 11.37 11.20
N GLY A 363 -2.69 10.50 10.96
CA GLY A 363 -3.75 10.20 11.91
C GLY A 363 -3.24 9.76 13.29
N GLY A 364 -2.18 8.95 13.33
CA GLY A 364 -1.54 8.55 14.59
C GLY A 364 -0.95 9.74 15.36
N MET A 365 -0.33 10.68 14.65
CA MET A 365 0.11 11.94 15.22
C MET A 365 -1.09 12.78 15.70
N MET A 366 -2.15 12.87 14.92
CA MET A 366 -3.33 13.66 15.24
C MET A 366 -3.94 13.25 16.58
N ALA A 367 -3.97 11.95 16.88
CA ALA A 367 -4.51 11.41 18.13
C ALA A 367 -3.63 11.73 19.37
N LEU A 368 -2.36 12.08 19.17
CA LEU A 368 -1.46 12.46 20.27
C LEU A 368 -1.69 13.87 20.80
N PHE A 369 -2.27 14.77 20.02
CA PHE A 369 -2.53 16.16 20.43
C PHE A 369 -3.63 16.29 21.50
N ASP A 370 -3.79 17.47 22.07
CA ASP A 370 -4.83 17.72 23.10
C ASP A 370 -6.24 17.64 22.53
N THR A 371 -6.44 18.19 21.33
CA THR A 371 -7.78 18.39 20.76
C THR A 371 -7.79 18.13 19.26
N LEU A 372 -8.82 17.45 18.79
CA LEU A 372 -9.16 17.30 17.39
C LEU A 372 -10.49 18.00 17.12
N VAL A 373 -10.53 18.85 16.10
CA VAL A 373 -11.72 19.56 15.61
C VAL A 373 -12.16 18.93 14.29
N THR A 374 -13.35 18.39 14.25
CA THR A 374 -13.91 17.75 13.05
C THR A 374 -14.47 18.79 12.06
N THR A 375 -14.77 18.36 10.83
CA THR A 375 -15.23 19.27 9.75
C THR A 375 -16.56 19.96 10.02
N ASP A 376 -17.36 19.49 10.97
CA ASP A 376 -18.58 20.09 11.47
C ASP A 376 -18.34 21.05 12.67
N GLY A 377 -17.07 21.22 13.07
CA GLY A 377 -16.64 22.12 14.14
C GLY A 377 -16.75 21.54 15.54
N GLN A 378 -17.11 20.26 15.71
CA GLN A 378 -17.08 19.62 17.00
C GLN A 378 -15.64 19.42 17.49
N GLN A 379 -15.43 19.65 18.80
CA GLN A 379 -14.13 19.49 19.43
C GLN A 379 -14.14 18.23 20.28
N HIS A 380 -13.15 17.38 20.08
CA HIS A 380 -12.94 16.15 20.82
C HIS A 380 -11.60 16.20 21.52
N ALA A 381 -11.58 15.96 22.83
CA ALA A 381 -10.34 15.67 23.50
C ALA A 381 -9.69 14.44 22.84
N GLN A 382 -8.37 14.44 22.78
CA GLN A 382 -7.59 13.30 22.33
C GLN A 382 -6.68 12.84 23.48
N TRP A 383 -5.60 12.11 23.17
CA TRP A 383 -4.75 11.59 24.24
C TRP A 383 -3.98 12.68 25.02
N GLY A 384 -3.81 13.89 24.47
CA GLY A 384 -3.16 15.00 25.15
C GLY A 384 -1.70 14.74 25.54
N LEU A 385 -0.98 13.98 24.74
CA LEU A 385 0.44 13.64 24.92
C LEU A 385 1.37 14.60 24.17
N LEU A 386 0.81 15.38 23.23
CA LEU A 386 1.46 16.51 22.57
C LEU A 386 0.59 17.75 22.76
N PRO A 387 1.17 18.93 23.09
CA PRO A 387 0.40 20.15 23.26
C PRO A 387 -0.06 20.70 21.90
N GLY A 388 -1.36 21.01 21.79
CA GLY A 388 -1.86 21.65 20.60
C GLY A 388 -3.20 21.10 20.11
N ARG A 389 -3.58 21.56 18.92
CA ARG A 389 -4.87 21.25 18.32
C ARG A 389 -4.70 20.87 16.84
N VAL A 390 -5.48 19.88 16.41
CA VAL A 390 -5.63 19.50 15.01
C VAL A 390 -7.01 19.89 14.52
N THR A 391 -7.11 20.52 13.36
CA THR A 391 -8.38 20.93 12.75
C THR A 391 -8.55 20.26 11.39
N MET A 392 -9.66 19.51 11.22
CA MET A 392 -10.03 18.89 9.95
C MET A 392 -10.66 19.88 8.98
N HIS A 393 -10.36 19.78 7.72
CA HIS A 393 -10.88 20.63 6.65
C HIS A 393 -11.60 19.82 5.57
N LYS A 394 -12.52 20.47 4.85
CA LYS A 394 -13.17 19.88 3.66
C LYS A 394 -12.26 19.87 2.44
N ARG A 395 -11.23 20.72 2.42
CA ARG A 395 -10.26 20.82 1.33
C ARG A 395 -8.98 20.11 1.73
N LEU A 396 -8.38 19.46 0.75
CA LEU A 396 -7.08 18.84 0.89
C LEU A 396 -6.05 19.88 1.34
N ALA A 397 -5.30 19.59 2.40
CA ALA A 397 -4.28 20.47 2.96
C ALA A 397 -2.90 20.19 2.33
N ALA A 398 -2.56 18.91 2.16
CA ALA A 398 -1.32 18.52 1.50
C ALA A 398 -1.46 17.19 0.76
N LEU A 399 -0.71 17.06 -0.35
CA LEU A 399 -0.66 15.87 -1.19
C LEU A 399 0.69 15.82 -1.94
N GLY A 400 1.28 14.66 -1.99
CA GLY A 400 2.37 14.33 -2.90
C GLY A 400 3.57 13.68 -2.24
N PRO A 401 4.57 13.29 -3.05
CA PRO A 401 5.77 12.66 -2.58
C PRO A 401 6.59 13.62 -1.71
N GLN A 402 7.20 13.07 -0.67
CA GLN A 402 7.99 13.78 0.32
C GLN A 402 9.20 12.93 0.73
N GLN A 403 10.28 13.58 1.10
CA GLN A 403 11.47 12.95 1.67
C GLN A 403 11.84 13.59 3.00
N LEU A 404 12.23 12.76 3.96
CA LEU A 404 12.73 13.18 5.27
C LEU A 404 14.24 12.90 5.34
N ARG A 405 15.05 13.95 5.47
CA ARG A 405 16.50 13.87 5.56
C ARG A 405 16.93 13.81 7.01
N LEU A 406 17.57 12.72 7.39
CA LEU A 406 18.16 12.48 8.72
C LEU A 406 19.66 12.24 8.54
N ALA A 407 20.44 12.40 9.61
CA ALA A 407 21.87 12.10 9.59
C ALA A 407 22.16 10.62 9.22
N SER A 408 21.21 9.72 9.51
CA SER A 408 21.26 8.30 9.17
C SER A 408 20.81 7.97 7.73
N GLY A 409 20.37 8.94 6.94
CA GLY A 409 19.93 8.80 5.56
C GLY A 409 18.56 9.39 5.25
N THR A 410 18.11 9.26 4.02
CA THR A 410 16.88 9.89 3.53
C THR A 410 15.75 8.87 3.41
N LEU A 411 14.70 9.03 4.21
CA LEU A 411 13.44 8.31 4.05
C LEU A 411 12.58 8.98 2.97
N ARG A 412 12.08 8.19 2.03
CA ARG A 412 11.07 8.60 1.05
C ARG A 412 9.69 8.16 1.52
N GLY A 413 8.69 8.87 1.06
CA GLY A 413 7.30 8.62 1.39
C GLY A 413 6.39 9.67 0.77
N HIS A 414 5.29 9.96 1.41
CA HIS A 414 4.35 10.95 0.90
C HIS A 414 3.61 11.63 2.04
N THR A 415 2.88 12.69 1.69
CA THR A 415 1.86 13.30 2.54
C THR A 415 0.51 13.28 1.85
N PHE A 416 -0.55 13.06 2.61
CA PHE A 416 -1.94 13.13 2.17
C PHE A 416 -2.84 13.35 3.38
N HIS A 417 -3.28 14.60 3.59
CA HIS A 417 -4.17 14.91 4.73
C HIS A 417 -5.06 16.12 4.46
N TYR A 418 -6.16 16.17 5.21
CA TYR A 418 -7.19 17.21 5.19
C TYR A 418 -7.21 18.03 6.47
N SER A 419 -6.11 18.07 7.21
CA SER A 419 -6.04 18.73 8.51
C SER A 419 -4.86 19.68 8.62
N THR A 420 -4.93 20.58 9.59
CA THR A 420 -3.81 21.45 9.99
C THR A 420 -3.58 21.31 11.49
N THR A 421 -2.34 21.49 11.91
CA THR A 421 -1.93 21.42 13.32
C THR A 421 -1.47 22.78 13.82
N GLU A 422 -2.02 23.21 14.96
CA GLU A 422 -1.61 24.39 15.71
C GLU A 422 -0.94 23.94 17.01
N THR A 423 0.34 24.19 17.17
CA THR A 423 1.12 23.79 18.35
C THR A 423 2.23 24.79 18.66
N ALA A 424 2.61 24.89 19.92
CA ALA A 424 3.77 25.66 20.36
C ALA A 424 5.11 24.91 20.15
N LEU A 425 5.05 23.62 19.79
CA LEU A 425 6.24 22.82 19.52
C LEU A 425 6.97 23.38 18.30
N GLN A 426 8.28 23.53 18.41
CA GLN A 426 9.12 23.85 17.27
C GLN A 426 9.41 22.56 16.49
N PRO A 427 9.31 22.56 15.16
CA PRO A 427 9.72 21.43 14.35
C PRO A 427 11.22 21.14 14.56
N LEU A 428 11.57 19.86 14.73
CA LEU A 428 12.97 19.43 14.70
C LEU A 428 13.55 19.62 13.30
N THR A 429 12.78 19.27 12.27
CA THR A 429 13.08 19.49 10.85
C THR A 429 11.78 19.45 10.04
N ARG A 430 11.90 19.59 8.72
CA ARG A 430 10.78 19.44 7.78
C ARG A 430 11.14 18.45 6.68
N THR A 431 10.12 17.81 6.12
CA THR A 431 10.27 17.06 4.88
C THR A 431 10.48 18.01 3.70
N ALA A 432 10.92 17.47 2.57
CA ALA A 432 11.05 18.20 1.32
C ALA A 432 10.37 17.43 0.18
N ARG A 433 9.97 18.13 -0.87
CA ARG A 433 9.55 17.49 -2.13
C ARG A 433 10.75 16.83 -2.82
N PRO A 434 10.51 15.85 -3.74
CA PRO A 434 11.57 15.31 -4.58
C PRO A 434 12.35 16.43 -5.29
N ASP A 435 13.66 16.25 -5.40
CA ASP A 435 14.57 17.10 -6.18
C ASP A 435 14.55 18.60 -5.82
N THR A 436 14.00 18.92 -4.64
CA THR A 436 14.04 20.30 -4.09
C THR A 436 14.88 20.32 -2.83
N ASP A 437 15.69 21.37 -2.68
CA ASP A 437 16.24 21.70 -1.38
C ASP A 437 15.11 22.07 -0.42
N PRO A 438 15.19 21.68 0.87
CA PRO A 438 14.17 22.05 1.82
C PRO A 438 14.09 23.57 1.90
N LEU A 439 13.00 24.13 1.35
CA LEU A 439 12.64 25.50 1.66
C LEU A 439 12.06 25.52 3.08
N PRO A 440 12.31 26.56 3.87
CA PRO A 440 11.87 26.64 5.27
C PRO A 440 10.37 26.37 5.48
N ASP A 441 9.56 26.59 4.46
CA ASP A 441 8.08 26.51 4.52
C ASP A 441 7.48 25.40 3.63
N ALA A 442 8.30 24.56 3.00
CA ALA A 442 7.85 23.60 1.99
C ALA A 442 7.97 22.15 2.48
N GLY A 443 7.04 21.68 3.24
CA GLY A 443 6.99 20.26 3.66
C GLY A 443 6.40 20.10 5.04
N GLU A 444 6.22 18.84 5.43
CA GLU A 444 5.62 18.49 6.71
C GLU A 444 6.60 18.70 7.84
N ALA A 445 6.11 19.26 8.94
CA ALA A 445 6.88 19.36 10.15
C ALA A 445 7.12 17.96 10.76
N LEU A 446 8.34 17.70 11.20
CA LEU A 446 8.67 16.63 12.13
C LEU A 446 8.85 17.24 13.50
N TRP A 447 7.96 16.92 14.42
CA TRP A 447 8.08 17.32 15.80
C TRP A 447 8.73 16.22 16.63
N GLN A 448 9.54 16.63 17.59
CA GLN A 448 10.07 15.75 18.62
C GLN A 448 9.74 16.32 19.99
N CYS A 449 9.06 15.53 20.82
CA CYS A 449 8.77 15.85 22.22
C CYS A 449 9.15 14.65 23.10
N GLY A 450 10.27 14.76 23.81
CA GLY A 450 10.85 13.62 24.52
C GLY A 450 11.17 12.48 23.55
N SER A 451 10.60 11.30 23.80
CA SER A 451 10.76 10.10 22.97
C SER A 451 9.77 10.02 21.81
N VAL A 452 8.81 10.96 21.72
CA VAL A 452 7.80 10.99 20.64
C VAL A 452 8.34 11.74 19.44
N ARG A 453 8.20 11.13 18.27
CA ARG A 453 8.47 11.68 16.95
C ARG A 453 7.20 11.61 16.14
N ALA A 454 6.73 12.75 15.62
CA ALA A 454 5.41 12.86 15.01
C ALA A 454 5.44 13.76 13.78
N SER A 455 4.78 13.34 12.70
CA SER A 455 4.69 14.09 11.45
C SER A 455 3.44 13.67 10.65
N TYR A 456 2.98 14.51 9.72
CA TYR A 456 2.02 14.08 8.69
C TYR A 456 2.65 13.16 7.63
N PHE A 457 3.95 13.02 7.62
CA PHE A 457 4.69 12.23 6.67
C PHE A 457 4.45 10.73 6.86
N HIS A 458 4.02 10.05 5.79
CA HIS A 458 3.93 8.60 5.71
C HIS A 458 5.22 8.05 5.11
N ALA A 459 6.03 7.43 5.93
CA ALA A 459 7.33 6.92 5.53
C ALA A 459 7.24 5.56 4.83
N TRP A 460 8.03 5.39 3.76
CA TRP A 460 8.34 4.10 3.18
C TRP A 460 9.63 3.56 3.78
N PHE A 461 9.52 2.68 4.75
CA PHE A 461 10.65 2.24 5.57
C PHE A 461 11.76 1.55 4.75
N ALA A 462 11.38 0.76 3.75
CA ALA A 462 12.34 0.10 2.88
C ALA A 462 13.20 1.08 2.05
N SER A 463 12.83 2.35 1.95
CA SER A 463 13.66 3.36 1.24
C SER A 463 14.97 3.68 1.96
N CYS A 464 15.02 3.55 3.28
CA CYS A 464 16.23 3.75 4.09
C CYS A 464 16.12 3.05 5.45
N PRO A 465 16.46 1.74 5.56
CA PRO A 465 16.39 0.99 6.80
C PRO A 465 17.22 1.60 7.95
N GLN A 466 18.35 2.26 7.65
CA GLN A 466 19.18 2.94 8.66
C GLN A 466 18.43 4.12 9.30
N ALA A 467 17.68 4.88 8.51
CA ALA A 467 16.85 5.97 9.04
C ALA A 467 15.69 5.42 9.88
N VAL A 468 15.14 4.26 9.52
CA VAL A 468 14.11 3.56 10.33
C VAL A 468 14.67 3.20 11.71
N LEU A 469 15.90 2.69 11.79
CA LEU A 469 16.54 2.41 13.09
C LEU A 469 16.59 3.66 13.97
N ALA A 470 16.89 4.82 13.38
CA ALA A 470 16.91 6.09 14.11
C ALA A 470 15.51 6.48 14.62
N LEU A 471 14.45 6.20 13.87
CA LEU A 471 13.08 6.47 14.31
C LEU A 471 12.68 5.66 15.55
N PHE A 472 13.18 4.44 15.69
CA PHE A 472 12.87 3.52 16.80
C PHE A 472 13.99 3.42 17.84
N ALA A 473 15.02 4.29 17.78
CA ALA A 473 16.07 4.38 18.78
C ALA A 473 15.66 5.28 19.96
N SER A 474 16.16 5.01 21.16
CA SER A 474 15.94 5.87 22.33
C SER A 474 16.78 7.17 22.30
N ALA A 475 17.83 7.21 21.47
CA ALA A 475 18.64 8.42 21.28
C ALA A 475 17.83 9.53 20.58
N PRO A 476 18.14 10.81 20.80
CA PRO A 476 17.58 11.91 20.03
C PRO A 476 17.77 11.68 18.52
N LEU A 477 16.78 12.09 17.73
CA LEU A 477 16.88 12.00 16.28
C LEU A 477 17.80 13.11 15.77
N GLU A 478 18.84 12.71 15.05
CA GLU A 478 19.77 13.65 14.41
C GLU A 478 19.32 13.95 12.98
N THR A 479 19.23 15.20 12.64
CA THR A 479 18.91 15.69 11.29
C THR A 479 20.18 16.08 10.56
N GLU A 480 20.15 16.06 9.22
CA GLU A 480 21.25 16.67 8.46
C GLU A 480 21.38 18.14 8.84
N PRO A 481 22.60 18.66 8.99
CA PRO A 481 22.82 20.09 9.16
C PRO A 481 22.16 20.83 7.98
N GLN A 482 21.30 21.79 8.29
CA GLN A 482 20.78 22.66 7.24
C GLN A 482 21.96 23.52 6.70
N PRO A 483 22.08 23.65 5.36
CA PRO A 483 23.14 24.44 4.76
C PRO A 483 23.07 25.92 5.10
#